data_c827f90983b79a73c0453b93a1840f77
#
_entry.id   c827f90983b79a73c0453b93a1840f77
#
_cell.length_a   1.000
_cell.length_b   1.000
_cell.length_c   1.000
_cell.angle_alpha   90.00
_cell.angle_beta   90.00
_cell.angle_gamma   90.00
#
_symmetry.space_group_name_H-M   'P 1'
#
loop_
_entity.id
_entity.type
_entity.pdbx_description
1 polymer ?
#
loop_
_entity_poly.entity_id
_entity_poly.type
_entity_poly.pdbx_seq_one_letter_code
_entity_poly.pdbx_strand_id
1 'polypeptide(L)'
;MQNDHYNRRNLSMPRWIQIWLKLSTLICSLDVAYTMFRPHTLRGNTLGIFYELWNIYSDVDLRYATTNDVVTMATGRLMVIEIILNIAALYLCRHHPRQAKLTAFLTSAFVFWKTLLYMTMFIAPPQGSVNYLAESAGIWKRVFIFWLPDLVWCFVPLAAIMHLWSELISPNT
;
A
#
# COMPACT_ATOMS: atom_id res chain seq x y z
N MET A 1 3.75 -40.59 3.93
CA MET A 1 4.68 -39.50 4.27
C MET A 1 5.03 -38.57 3.10
N GLN A 2 5.29 -39.07 1.89
CA GLN A 2 5.68 -38.23 0.75
C GLN A 2 4.52 -37.38 0.18
N ASN A 3 3.28 -37.88 0.22
CA ASN A 3 2.08 -37.17 -0.23
C ASN A 3 1.68 -35.98 0.68
N ASP A 4 1.95 -36.06 1.99
CA ASP A 4 1.61 -34.99 2.93
C ASP A 4 2.53 -33.75 2.76
N HIS A 5 3.80 -33.97 2.39
CA HIS A 5 4.73 -32.88 2.10
C HIS A 5 4.42 -32.18 0.77
N TYR A 6 3.95 -32.92 -0.23
CA TYR A 6 3.54 -32.38 -1.51
C TYR A 6 2.25 -31.53 -1.38
N ASN A 7 1.27 -32.02 -0.64
CA ASN A 7 0.02 -31.30 -0.37
C ASN A 7 0.26 -29.99 0.44
N ARG A 8 1.14 -30.02 1.42
CA ARG A 8 1.44 -28.82 2.22
C ARG A 8 2.15 -27.73 1.43
N ARG A 9 2.97 -28.08 0.42
CA ARG A 9 3.63 -27.08 -0.46
C ARG A 9 2.64 -26.35 -1.36
N ASN A 10 1.63 -27.05 -1.85
CA ASN A 10 0.59 -26.47 -2.72
C ASN A 10 -0.43 -25.61 -1.94
N LEU A 11 -0.54 -25.79 -0.62
CA LEU A 11 -1.40 -24.99 0.23
C LEU A 11 -0.74 -23.69 0.73
N SER A 12 0.58 -23.58 0.68
CA SER A 12 1.28 -22.41 1.22
C SER A 12 1.14 -21.18 0.31
N MET A 13 0.98 -20.01 0.90
CA MET A 13 0.96 -18.74 0.17
C MET A 13 2.28 -18.50 -0.58
N PRO A 14 2.26 -18.06 -1.84
CA PRO A 14 3.46 -17.79 -2.65
C PRO A 14 4.46 -16.88 -1.94
N ARG A 15 5.76 -17.19 -2.05
CA ARG A 15 6.82 -16.43 -1.37
C ARG A 15 6.85 -14.96 -1.75
N TRP A 16 6.62 -14.63 -3.03
CA TRP A 16 6.63 -13.25 -3.48
C TRP A 16 5.50 -12.42 -2.85
N ILE A 17 4.31 -12.99 -2.62
CA ILE A 17 3.20 -12.34 -1.91
C ILE A 17 3.59 -12.11 -0.44
N GLN A 18 4.21 -13.10 0.22
CA GLN A 18 4.68 -12.93 1.61
C GLN A 18 5.73 -11.80 1.72
N ILE A 19 6.65 -11.70 0.76
CA ILE A 19 7.65 -10.62 0.69
C ILE A 19 6.94 -9.28 0.50
N TRP A 20 5.98 -9.22 -0.43
CA TRP A 20 5.19 -8.02 -0.67
C TRP A 20 4.46 -7.55 0.59
N LEU A 21 3.74 -8.45 1.27
CA LEU A 21 3.02 -8.10 2.50
C LEU A 21 3.96 -7.57 3.60
N LYS A 22 5.16 -8.12 3.74
CA LYS A 22 6.17 -7.61 4.69
C LYS A 22 6.66 -6.22 4.31
N LEU A 23 7.00 -6.03 3.02
CA LEU A 23 7.48 -4.75 2.51
C LEU A 23 6.40 -3.68 2.62
N SER A 24 5.17 -4.00 2.20
CA SER A 24 4.01 -3.11 2.33
C SER A 24 3.76 -2.74 3.80
N THR A 25 3.79 -3.71 4.72
CA THR A 25 3.64 -3.43 6.16
C THR A 25 4.68 -2.43 6.66
N LEU A 26 5.95 -2.62 6.29
CA LEU A 26 7.03 -1.71 6.71
C LEU A 26 6.82 -0.30 6.15
N ILE A 27 6.62 -0.17 4.84
CA ILE A 27 6.48 1.13 4.17
C ILE A 27 5.21 1.84 4.62
N CYS A 28 4.07 1.13 4.71
CA CYS A 28 2.82 1.73 5.20
C CYS A 28 2.91 2.15 6.67
N SER A 29 3.69 1.44 7.50
CA SER A 29 3.91 1.87 8.89
C SER A 29 4.66 3.20 8.97
N LEU A 30 5.68 3.38 8.13
CA LEU A 30 6.41 4.65 8.03
C LEU A 30 5.52 5.75 7.45
N ASP A 31 4.69 5.43 6.45
CA ASP A 31 3.76 6.38 5.83
C ASP A 31 2.67 6.84 6.81
N VAL A 32 2.08 5.92 7.56
CA VAL A 32 1.15 6.25 8.65
C VAL A 32 1.82 7.17 9.68
N ALA A 33 3.04 6.84 10.11
CA ALA A 33 3.75 7.67 11.06
C ALA A 33 4.04 9.06 10.46
N TYR A 34 4.45 9.15 9.19
CA TYR A 34 4.61 10.43 8.52
C TYR A 34 3.34 11.26 8.54
N THR A 35 2.23 10.70 8.10
CA THR A 35 0.97 11.43 7.95
C THR A 35 0.31 11.77 9.27
N MET A 36 0.40 10.90 10.30
CA MET A 36 -0.26 11.10 11.60
C MET A 36 0.52 12.03 12.54
N PHE A 37 1.86 12.07 12.42
CA PHE A 37 2.68 12.94 13.29
C PHE A 37 3.04 14.29 12.66
N ARG A 38 2.40 14.69 11.55
CA ARG A 38 2.54 16.05 11.04
C ARG A 38 2.04 17.07 12.10
N PRO A 39 2.73 18.22 12.29
CA PRO A 39 3.83 18.75 11.48
C PRO A 39 5.24 18.25 11.85
N HIS A 40 5.41 17.41 12.88
CA HIS A 40 6.73 17.00 13.37
C HIS A 40 7.58 16.26 12.34
N THR A 41 6.94 15.56 11.39
CA THR A 41 7.58 14.80 10.30
C THR A 41 7.91 15.66 9.08
N LEU A 42 7.34 16.85 8.98
CA LEU A 42 7.61 17.76 7.87
C LEU A 42 9.04 18.34 7.95
N ARG A 43 9.58 18.70 6.78
CA ARG A 43 10.93 19.29 6.66
C ARG A 43 11.08 20.50 7.58
N GLY A 44 12.23 20.60 8.25
CA GLY A 44 12.51 21.66 9.21
C GLY A 44 11.98 21.42 10.63
N ASN A 45 11.22 20.34 10.86
CA ASN A 45 10.74 19.94 12.18
C ASN A 45 11.54 18.77 12.76
N THR A 46 11.24 18.39 14.01
CA THR A 46 12.03 17.48 14.85
C THR A 46 12.31 16.11 14.23
N LEU A 47 11.35 15.54 13.47
CA LEU A 47 11.48 14.25 12.82
C LEU A 47 11.73 14.36 11.31
N GLY A 48 11.75 15.57 10.75
CA GLY A 48 11.82 15.80 9.31
C GLY A 48 12.99 15.12 8.63
N ILE A 49 14.15 15.07 9.28
CA ILE A 49 15.36 14.43 8.70
C ILE A 49 15.19 12.92 8.49
N PHE A 50 14.44 12.24 9.36
CA PHE A 50 14.17 10.79 9.22
C PHE A 50 13.13 10.50 8.15
N TYR A 51 12.34 11.50 7.78
CA TYR A 51 11.25 11.41 6.80
C TYR A 51 11.56 12.16 5.50
N GLU A 52 12.84 12.39 5.18
CA GLU A 52 13.21 13.18 3.99
C GLU A 52 12.67 12.55 2.69
N LEU A 53 12.59 11.22 2.57
CA LEU A 53 11.98 10.56 1.40
C LEU A 53 10.50 10.93 1.25
N TRP A 54 9.75 10.99 2.35
CA TRP A 54 8.34 11.44 2.37
C TRP A 54 8.22 12.94 2.13
N ASN A 55 9.18 13.72 2.60
CA ASN A 55 9.23 15.15 2.31
C ASN A 55 9.51 15.43 0.82
N ILE A 56 10.36 14.62 0.17
CA ILE A 56 10.56 14.68 -1.29
C ILE A 56 9.25 14.30 -2.02
N TYR A 57 8.51 13.32 -1.53
CA TYR A 57 7.19 12.98 -2.08
C TYR A 57 6.20 14.14 -1.88
N SER A 58 6.16 14.75 -0.70
CA SER A 58 5.28 15.89 -0.39
C SER A 58 5.62 17.17 -1.17
N ASP A 59 6.84 17.31 -1.69
CA ASP A 59 7.19 18.38 -2.64
C ASP A 59 6.45 18.24 -4.00
N VAL A 60 5.92 17.03 -4.29
CA VAL A 60 5.15 16.74 -5.50
C VAL A 60 3.67 16.60 -5.21
N ASP A 61 3.31 15.84 -4.17
CA ASP A 61 1.95 15.69 -3.68
C ASP A 61 1.69 16.62 -2.50
N LEU A 62 1.04 17.74 -2.78
CA LEU A 62 0.78 18.79 -1.78
C LEU A 62 -0.20 18.36 -0.69
N ARG A 63 -0.98 17.28 -0.87
CA ARG A 63 -1.81 16.71 0.19
C ARG A 63 -0.94 16.17 1.34
N TYR A 64 0.20 15.58 1.01
CA TYR A 64 1.16 15.09 2.01
C TYR A 64 1.86 16.22 2.78
N ALA A 65 2.04 17.38 2.17
CA ALA A 65 2.57 18.57 2.85
C ALA A 65 1.55 19.23 3.80
N THR A 66 0.25 19.02 3.54
CA THR A 66 -0.83 19.72 4.23
C THR A 66 -1.23 18.99 5.52
N THR A 67 -1.18 19.70 6.67
CA THR A 67 -1.43 19.09 8.00
C THR A 67 -2.90 18.79 8.28
N ASN A 68 -3.83 19.44 7.58
CA ASN A 68 -5.28 19.30 7.76
C ASN A 68 -5.99 18.66 6.54
N ASP A 69 -5.25 17.98 5.67
CA ASP A 69 -5.87 17.27 4.53
C ASP A 69 -6.64 16.03 4.99
N VAL A 70 -7.95 16.05 4.76
CA VAL A 70 -8.87 14.98 5.18
C VAL A 70 -8.58 13.67 4.47
N VAL A 71 -8.14 13.72 3.19
CA VAL A 71 -7.90 12.52 2.38
C VAL A 71 -6.69 11.75 2.92
N THR A 72 -5.55 12.42 3.13
CA THR A 72 -4.35 11.77 3.68
C THR A 72 -4.56 11.27 5.10
N MET A 73 -5.36 11.99 5.92
CA MET A 73 -5.75 11.50 7.25
C MET A 73 -6.65 10.26 7.19
N ALA A 74 -7.59 10.21 6.24
CA ALA A 74 -8.45 9.05 6.07
C ALA A 74 -7.68 7.84 5.52
N THR A 75 -6.86 8.03 4.49
CA THR A 75 -6.03 6.96 3.91
C THR A 75 -5.01 6.44 4.93
N GLY A 76 -4.42 7.31 5.76
CA GLY A 76 -3.54 6.89 6.84
C GLY A 76 -4.22 5.98 7.86
N ARG A 77 -5.48 6.28 8.26
CA ARG A 77 -6.27 5.39 9.14
C ARG A 77 -6.57 4.05 8.47
N LEU A 78 -6.87 4.05 7.17
CA LEU A 78 -7.08 2.83 6.40
C LEU A 78 -5.80 2.01 6.29
N MET A 79 -4.63 2.63 6.16
CA MET A 79 -3.35 1.91 6.16
C MET A 79 -3.06 1.19 7.49
N VAL A 80 -3.57 1.67 8.63
CA VAL A 80 -3.48 0.91 9.90
C VAL A 80 -4.22 -0.42 9.78
N ILE A 81 -5.41 -0.43 9.16
CA ILE A 81 -6.19 -1.66 8.93
C ILE A 81 -5.42 -2.58 7.97
N GLU A 82 -4.85 -2.03 6.91
CA GLU A 82 -4.00 -2.77 5.97
C GLU A 82 -2.82 -3.47 6.68
N ILE A 83 -2.10 -2.75 7.53
CA ILE A 83 -0.98 -3.28 8.32
C ILE A 83 -1.44 -4.47 9.18
N ILE A 84 -2.57 -4.33 9.87
CA ILE A 84 -3.13 -5.39 10.72
C ILE A 84 -3.48 -6.61 9.86
N LEU A 85 -4.14 -6.43 8.71
CA LEU A 85 -4.50 -7.52 7.81
C LEU A 85 -3.26 -8.21 7.21
N ASN A 86 -2.24 -7.45 6.83
CA ASN A 86 -0.98 -8.01 6.33
C ASN A 86 -0.29 -8.88 7.39
N ILE A 87 -0.19 -8.39 8.63
CA ILE A 87 0.38 -9.14 9.75
C ILE A 87 -0.44 -10.40 10.03
N ALA A 88 -1.78 -10.29 10.02
CA ALA A 88 -2.67 -11.44 10.22
C ALA A 88 -2.48 -12.49 9.12
N ALA A 89 -2.39 -12.09 7.84
CA ALA A 89 -2.13 -12.99 6.72
C ALA A 89 -0.80 -13.72 6.88
N LEU A 90 0.26 -13.00 7.26
CA LEU A 90 1.59 -13.57 7.49
C LEU A 90 1.63 -14.53 8.69
N TYR A 91 0.92 -14.21 9.76
CA TYR A 91 0.77 -15.09 10.92
C TYR A 91 0.04 -16.39 10.56
N LEU A 92 -1.08 -16.28 9.85
CA LEU A 92 -1.90 -17.40 9.43
C LEU A 92 -1.17 -18.34 8.46
N CYS A 93 -0.15 -17.88 7.73
CA CYS A 93 0.62 -18.73 6.81
C CYS A 93 1.18 -20.00 7.46
N ARG A 94 1.46 -19.95 8.77
CA ARG A 94 2.06 -21.08 9.49
C ARG A 94 1.05 -22.08 9.97
N HIS A 95 -0.19 -21.64 10.27
CA HIS A 95 -1.20 -22.43 10.97
C HIS A 95 -2.43 -22.74 10.11
N HIS A 96 -2.85 -21.77 9.31
CA HIS A 96 -4.09 -21.83 8.53
C HIS A 96 -3.88 -21.32 7.10
N PRO A 97 -3.23 -22.10 6.21
CA PRO A 97 -2.84 -21.63 4.87
C PRO A 97 -3.98 -21.07 4.02
N ARG A 98 -5.17 -21.69 4.06
CA ARG A 98 -6.34 -21.21 3.32
C ARG A 98 -6.82 -19.85 3.83
N GLN A 99 -6.90 -19.68 5.15
CA GLN A 99 -7.27 -18.39 5.75
C GLN A 99 -6.21 -17.31 5.44
N ALA A 100 -4.92 -17.68 5.45
CA ALA A 100 -3.84 -16.80 5.05
C ALA A 100 -4.03 -16.27 3.62
N LYS A 101 -4.35 -17.14 2.66
CA LYS A 101 -4.61 -16.75 1.26
C LYS A 101 -5.84 -15.85 1.15
N LEU A 102 -6.93 -16.16 1.86
CA LEU A 102 -8.13 -15.32 1.89
C LEU A 102 -7.85 -13.94 2.50
N THR A 103 -7.10 -13.88 3.59
CA THR A 103 -6.73 -12.61 4.23
C THR A 103 -5.79 -11.81 3.32
N ALA A 104 -4.81 -12.46 2.68
CA ALA A 104 -3.92 -11.82 1.72
C ALA A 104 -4.67 -11.31 0.48
N PHE A 105 -5.65 -12.04 -0.02
CA PHE A 105 -6.54 -11.60 -1.09
C PHE A 105 -7.34 -10.36 -0.67
N LEU A 106 -7.96 -10.40 0.51
CA LEU A 106 -8.75 -9.29 1.05
C LEU A 106 -7.91 -8.03 1.22
N THR A 107 -6.74 -8.13 1.86
CA THR A 107 -5.88 -6.96 2.04
C THR A 107 -5.35 -6.42 0.71
N SER A 108 -4.99 -7.29 -0.24
CA SER A 108 -4.55 -6.86 -1.57
C SER A 108 -5.66 -6.13 -2.33
N ALA A 109 -6.91 -6.62 -2.26
CA ALA A 109 -8.06 -5.93 -2.86
C ALA A 109 -8.29 -4.56 -2.19
N PHE A 110 -8.19 -4.49 -0.88
CA PHE A 110 -8.32 -3.24 -0.14
C PHE A 110 -7.24 -2.22 -0.54
N VAL A 111 -5.98 -2.65 -0.62
CA VAL A 111 -4.85 -1.80 -1.03
C VAL A 111 -5.05 -1.29 -2.46
N PHE A 112 -5.37 -2.21 -3.38
CA PHE A 112 -5.61 -1.86 -4.78
C PHE A 112 -6.67 -0.75 -4.92
N TRP A 113 -7.86 -0.96 -4.34
CA TRP A 113 -8.95 0.01 -4.45
C TRP A 113 -8.67 1.33 -3.74
N LYS A 114 -8.03 1.29 -2.57
CA LYS A 114 -7.62 2.50 -1.85
C LYS A 114 -6.65 3.34 -2.67
N THR A 115 -5.62 2.72 -3.24
CA THR A 115 -4.61 3.42 -4.04
C THR A 115 -5.17 3.89 -5.37
N LEU A 116 -5.97 3.08 -6.04
CA LEU A 116 -6.66 3.48 -7.26
C LEU A 116 -7.56 4.69 -7.03
N LEU A 117 -8.34 4.69 -5.95
CA LEU A 117 -9.17 5.84 -5.57
C LEU A 117 -8.30 7.09 -5.38
N TYR A 118 -7.17 6.95 -4.66
CA TYR A 118 -6.24 8.06 -4.45
C TYR A 118 -5.72 8.62 -5.76
N MET A 119 -5.21 7.77 -6.65
CA MET A 119 -4.71 8.18 -7.97
C MET A 119 -5.78 8.85 -8.84
N THR A 120 -7.02 8.35 -8.81
CA THR A 120 -8.12 8.92 -9.62
C THR A 120 -8.47 10.36 -9.23
N MET A 121 -8.18 10.78 -7.99
CA MET A 121 -8.38 12.17 -7.55
C MET A 121 -7.46 13.17 -8.29
N PHE A 122 -6.37 12.69 -8.88
CA PHE A 122 -5.42 13.51 -9.63
C PHE A 122 -5.63 13.45 -11.15
N ILE A 123 -6.57 12.62 -11.62
CA ILE A 123 -6.90 12.48 -13.04
C ILE A 123 -8.12 13.37 -13.34
N ALA A 124 -7.94 14.35 -14.23
CA ALA A 124 -8.99 15.25 -14.66
C ALA A 124 -9.84 15.85 -13.51
N PRO A 125 -9.21 16.56 -12.56
CA PRO A 125 -9.94 17.15 -11.44
C PRO A 125 -10.99 18.14 -11.95
N PRO A 126 -12.13 18.32 -11.26
CA PRO A 126 -13.17 19.25 -11.65
C PRO A 126 -12.63 20.69 -11.78
N GLN A 127 -13.22 21.46 -12.70
CA GLN A 127 -12.86 22.87 -12.87
C GLN A 127 -13.08 23.63 -11.54
N GLY A 128 -12.06 24.43 -11.16
CA GLY A 128 -12.08 25.21 -9.91
C GLY A 128 -11.69 24.41 -8.65
N SER A 129 -11.38 23.12 -8.78
CA SER A 129 -10.81 22.36 -7.66
C SER A 129 -9.33 22.71 -7.46
N VAL A 130 -8.85 22.53 -6.22
CA VAL A 130 -7.44 22.73 -5.89
C VAL A 130 -6.60 21.68 -6.61
N ASN A 131 -5.56 22.09 -7.31
CA ASN A 131 -4.57 21.18 -7.88
C ASN A 131 -3.58 20.79 -6.79
N TYR A 132 -3.58 19.51 -6.40
CA TYR A 132 -2.65 19.00 -5.40
C TYR A 132 -1.35 18.42 -5.96
N LEU A 133 -1.19 18.33 -7.28
CA LEU A 133 0.14 18.11 -7.89
C LEU A 133 0.85 19.46 -8.03
N ALA A 134 2.02 19.58 -7.41
CA ALA A 134 2.80 20.81 -7.41
C ALA A 134 3.10 21.26 -8.85
N GLU A 135 2.71 22.48 -9.21
CA GLU A 135 2.95 23.05 -10.54
C GLU A 135 4.45 23.25 -10.82
N SER A 136 5.22 23.54 -9.77
CA SER A 136 6.68 23.66 -9.81
C SER A 136 7.41 22.34 -10.05
N ALA A 137 6.75 21.19 -9.81
CA ALA A 137 7.34 19.89 -10.07
C ALA A 137 7.33 19.61 -11.57
N GLY A 138 8.52 19.49 -12.16
CA GLY A 138 8.67 19.08 -13.56
C GLY A 138 8.07 17.68 -13.81
N ILE A 139 7.75 17.40 -15.09
CA ILE A 139 7.10 16.14 -15.50
C ILE A 139 7.80 14.89 -14.96
N TRP A 140 9.12 14.85 -14.99
CA TRP A 140 9.91 13.71 -14.50
C TRP A 140 9.74 13.48 -13.00
N LYS A 141 9.70 14.54 -12.18
CA LYS A 141 9.44 14.42 -10.75
C LYS A 141 8.04 13.86 -10.47
N ARG A 142 7.03 14.35 -11.20
CA ARG A 142 5.65 13.82 -11.09
C ARG A 142 5.60 12.34 -11.47
N VAL A 143 6.28 11.93 -12.54
CA VAL A 143 6.28 10.53 -13.00
C VAL A 143 7.01 9.63 -11.99
N PHE A 144 8.23 9.95 -11.56
CA PHE A 144 9.05 9.04 -10.76
C PHE A 144 8.77 9.11 -9.26
N ILE A 145 8.32 10.26 -8.75
CA ILE A 145 8.11 10.44 -7.31
C ILE A 145 6.65 10.16 -6.93
N PHE A 146 5.67 10.50 -7.77
CA PHE A 146 4.26 10.30 -7.51
C PHE A 146 3.71 9.07 -8.27
N TRP A 147 3.62 9.13 -9.62
CA TRP A 147 2.92 8.11 -10.40
C TRP A 147 3.55 6.71 -10.29
N LEU A 148 4.85 6.59 -10.37
CA LEU A 148 5.52 5.28 -10.36
C LEU A 148 5.36 4.52 -9.05
N PRO A 149 5.57 5.11 -7.86
CA PRO A 149 5.30 4.43 -6.59
C PRO A 149 3.84 4.01 -6.45
N ASP A 150 2.88 4.90 -6.77
CA ASP A 150 1.45 4.57 -6.69
C ASP A 150 1.05 3.47 -7.67
N LEU A 151 1.60 3.45 -8.88
CA LEU A 151 1.39 2.36 -9.84
C LEU A 151 1.91 1.01 -9.31
N VAL A 152 3.05 0.98 -8.62
CA VAL A 152 3.53 -0.25 -7.96
C VAL A 152 2.52 -0.72 -6.91
N TRP A 153 1.96 0.21 -6.11
CA TRP A 153 0.92 -0.07 -5.11
C TRP A 153 -0.45 -0.44 -5.72
N CYS A 154 -0.65 -0.24 -7.03
CA CYS A 154 -1.80 -0.76 -7.76
C CYS A 154 -1.48 -2.12 -8.41
N PHE A 155 -0.39 -2.22 -9.18
CA PHE A 155 -0.13 -3.41 -10.00
C PHE A 155 0.28 -4.63 -9.18
N VAL A 156 1.08 -4.47 -8.12
CA VAL A 156 1.50 -5.62 -7.31
C VAL A 156 0.34 -6.24 -6.52
N PRO A 157 -0.51 -5.45 -5.83
CA PRO A 157 -1.72 -5.99 -5.23
C PRO A 157 -2.69 -6.59 -6.24
N LEU A 158 -2.86 -6.00 -7.43
CA LEU A 158 -3.68 -6.57 -8.50
C LEU A 158 -3.16 -7.93 -8.94
N ALA A 159 -1.85 -8.07 -9.15
CA ALA A 159 -1.22 -9.36 -9.47
C ALA A 159 -1.44 -10.40 -8.35
N ALA A 160 -1.37 -9.97 -7.08
CA ALA A 160 -1.66 -10.83 -5.94
C ALA A 160 -3.13 -11.28 -5.92
N ILE A 161 -4.06 -10.38 -6.20
CA ILE A 161 -5.49 -10.70 -6.33
C ILE A 161 -5.70 -11.76 -7.41
N MET A 162 -5.18 -11.54 -8.61
CA MET A 162 -5.35 -12.46 -9.74
C MET A 162 -4.77 -13.85 -9.44
N HIS A 163 -3.58 -13.88 -8.84
CA HIS A 163 -2.92 -15.14 -8.48
C HIS A 163 -3.70 -15.89 -7.39
N LEU A 164 -4.06 -15.22 -6.30
CA LEU A 164 -4.79 -15.83 -5.19
C LEU A 164 -6.22 -16.22 -5.59
N TRP A 165 -6.86 -15.45 -6.46
CA TRP A 165 -8.17 -15.80 -7.01
C TRP A 165 -8.12 -17.14 -7.73
N SER A 166 -7.16 -17.33 -8.63
CA SER A 166 -7.02 -18.60 -9.37
C SER A 166 -6.77 -19.80 -8.45
N GLU A 167 -6.03 -19.62 -7.37
CA GLU A 167 -5.80 -20.66 -6.37
C GLU A 167 -7.02 -20.96 -5.52
N LEU A 168 -7.79 -19.92 -5.13
CA LEU A 168 -8.95 -20.09 -4.24
C LEU A 168 -10.15 -20.74 -4.90
N ILE A 169 -10.31 -20.59 -6.23
CA ILE A 169 -11.40 -21.22 -7.01
C ILE A 169 -11.03 -22.60 -7.54
N SER A 170 -9.77 -23.02 -7.41
CA SER A 170 -9.36 -24.35 -7.85
C SER A 170 -9.97 -25.43 -6.96
N PRO A 171 -10.62 -26.48 -7.54
CA PRO A 171 -11.31 -27.51 -6.76
C PRO A 171 -10.39 -28.39 -5.91
N ASN A 172 -9.07 -28.29 -6.09
CA ASN A 172 -8.07 -29.12 -5.40
C ASN A 172 -7.33 -28.40 -4.26
N THR A 173 -7.84 -27.26 -3.78
CA THR A 173 -7.24 -26.52 -2.65
C THR A 173 -8.04 -26.63 -1.36
#